data_af9e29535eb91b18c02e7000233ad418
#
_entry.id   af9e29535eb91b18c02e7000233ad418
#
_cell.length_a   1.000
_cell.length_b   1.000
_cell.length_c   1.000
_cell.angle_alpha   90.00
_cell.angle_beta   90.00
_cell.angle_gamma   90.00
#
_symmetry.space_group_name_H-M   'P 1'
#
loop_
_entity.id
_entity.type
_entity.pdbx_description
1 polymer ?
#
loop_
_entity_poly.entity_id
_entity_poly.type
_entity_poly.pdbx_seq_one_letter_code
_entity_poly.pdbx_strand_id
1 'polypeptide(L)'
;MKILVITDSDLDGAGSALFIKWAFPKATVDVVEITSDKYFESTFRQQKTDKYDKVFITDLTIPESLIDAVDKSNFIIVDHHLSHVEVRDRYKDAKVLIQEETSTVKLLQCCFSKVKLTQPQLDLLMYIDDYDQYALKYKEGLKLCAIFYCHNRPKVEKFCEAFKDGFRPYTEQEKNMIRLHFKKFAEQKES
;
A
#
# COMPACT_ATOMS: atom_id res chain seq x y z
N MET A 1 15.26 0.55 15.11
CA MET A 1 15.11 0.02 13.73
C MET A 1 14.47 1.09 12.88
N LYS A 2 15.06 1.36 11.72
CA LYS A 2 14.52 2.27 10.70
C LYS A 2 14.03 1.47 9.51
N ILE A 3 12.83 1.74 9.06
CA ILE A 3 12.18 1.07 7.93
C ILE A 3 11.79 2.12 6.89
N LEU A 4 12.06 1.85 5.63
CA LEU A 4 11.53 2.59 4.50
C LEU A 4 10.44 1.73 3.84
N VAL A 5 9.30 2.32 3.56
CA VAL A 5 8.24 1.72 2.75
C VAL A 5 8.11 2.55 1.47
N ILE A 6 8.32 1.92 0.33
CA ILE A 6 8.05 2.49 -1.00
C ILE A 6 6.84 1.75 -1.53
N THR A 7 5.76 2.46 -1.83
CA THR A 7 4.47 1.84 -2.18
C THR A 7 3.71 2.65 -3.22
N ASP A 8 2.76 2.01 -3.91
CA ASP A 8 1.89 2.74 -4.83
C ASP A 8 1.00 3.75 -4.08
N SER A 9 0.60 4.80 -4.81
CA SER A 9 -0.29 5.86 -4.32
C SER A 9 -1.75 5.51 -4.53
N ASP A 10 -2.16 4.37 -3.98
CA ASP A 10 -3.53 3.88 -4.00
C ASP A 10 -3.96 3.32 -2.62
N LEU A 11 -5.11 2.64 -2.58
CA LEU A 11 -5.67 2.17 -1.31
C LEU A 11 -4.94 0.92 -0.79
N ASP A 12 -4.50 0.00 -1.66
CA ASP A 12 -3.76 -1.21 -1.28
C ASP A 12 -2.34 -0.84 -0.81
N GLY A 13 -1.68 0.09 -1.52
CA GLY A 13 -0.40 0.66 -1.08
C GLY A 13 -0.49 1.35 0.28
N ALA A 14 -1.57 2.10 0.54
CA ALA A 14 -1.79 2.72 1.85
C ALA A 14 -2.05 1.69 2.95
N GLY A 15 -2.84 0.66 2.67
CA GLY A 15 -3.07 -0.48 3.57
C GLY A 15 -1.78 -1.23 3.88
N SER A 16 -0.94 -1.42 2.88
CA SER A 16 0.38 -2.05 3.00
C SER A 16 1.30 -1.26 3.95
N ALA A 17 1.37 0.06 3.79
CA ALA A 17 2.13 0.92 4.68
C ALA A 17 1.62 0.87 6.13
N LEU A 18 0.30 0.86 6.32
CA LEU A 18 -0.33 0.70 7.65
C LEU A 18 0.02 -0.64 8.28
N PHE A 19 -0.11 -1.73 7.53
CA PHE A 19 0.23 -3.05 8.03
C PHE A 19 1.68 -3.11 8.52
N ILE A 20 2.62 -2.55 7.76
CA ILE A 20 4.04 -2.52 8.16
C ILE A 20 4.23 -1.71 9.44
N LYS A 21 3.55 -0.56 9.60
CA LYS A 21 3.59 0.22 10.85
C LYS A 21 3.08 -0.59 12.04
N TRP A 22 2.02 -1.39 11.88
CA TRP A 22 1.49 -2.27 12.94
C TRP A 22 2.39 -3.47 13.22
N ALA A 23 3.01 -4.03 12.17
CA ALA A 23 3.93 -5.16 12.32
C ALA A 23 5.23 -4.77 13.06
N PHE A 24 5.63 -3.51 12.96
CA PHE A 24 6.86 -3.00 13.55
C PHE A 24 6.62 -1.78 14.45
N PRO A 25 5.84 -1.90 15.55
CA PRO A 25 5.38 -0.76 16.35
C PRO A 25 6.49 0.03 17.07
N LYS A 26 7.69 -0.54 17.14
CA LYS A 26 8.87 0.11 17.75
C LYS A 26 9.84 0.69 16.72
N ALA A 27 9.53 0.57 15.43
CA ALA A 27 10.35 1.10 14.35
C ALA A 27 9.93 2.53 13.98
N THR A 28 10.89 3.31 13.50
CA THR A 28 10.60 4.51 12.72
C THR A 28 10.34 4.08 11.29
N VAL A 29 9.15 4.34 10.78
CA VAL A 29 8.72 3.94 9.43
C VAL A 29 8.52 5.19 8.58
N ASP A 30 9.43 5.40 7.64
CA ASP A 30 9.30 6.42 6.61
C ASP A 30 8.55 5.84 5.41
N VAL A 31 7.66 6.62 4.79
CA VAL A 31 6.84 6.19 3.66
C VAL A 31 7.10 7.08 2.46
N VAL A 32 7.30 6.46 1.31
CA VAL A 32 7.44 7.12 0.01
C VAL A 32 6.38 6.57 -0.94
N GLU A 33 5.44 7.42 -1.35
CA GLU A 33 4.41 7.06 -2.32
C GLU A 33 4.91 7.26 -3.75
N ILE A 34 4.71 6.26 -4.60
CA ILE A 34 4.93 6.32 -6.04
C ILE A 34 3.60 6.66 -6.71
N THR A 35 3.55 7.75 -7.41
CA THR A 35 2.30 8.27 -7.98
C THR A 35 2.08 7.88 -9.44
N SER A 36 3.08 7.26 -10.04
CA SER A 36 3.08 6.72 -11.40
C SER A 36 4.38 6.00 -11.65
N ASP A 37 4.33 4.91 -12.39
CA ASP A 37 5.49 4.11 -12.83
C ASP A 37 6.58 4.96 -13.47
N LYS A 38 6.17 5.99 -14.22
CA LYS A 38 7.06 6.97 -14.87
C LYS A 38 8.04 7.61 -13.88
N TYR A 39 7.62 7.82 -12.64
CA TYR A 39 8.43 8.48 -11.62
C TYR A 39 9.09 7.50 -10.64
N PHE A 40 8.80 6.20 -10.74
CA PHE A 40 9.33 5.24 -9.79
C PHE A 40 10.86 5.29 -9.74
N GLU A 41 11.53 5.09 -10.85
CA GLU A 41 13.00 5.04 -10.89
C GLU A 41 13.64 6.32 -10.34
N SER A 42 13.16 7.49 -10.76
CA SER A 42 13.69 8.78 -10.30
C SER A 42 13.44 9.00 -8.80
N THR A 43 12.28 8.61 -8.31
CA THR A 43 11.93 8.72 -6.89
C THR A 43 12.77 7.75 -6.05
N PHE A 44 12.91 6.50 -6.49
CA PHE A 44 13.72 5.49 -5.82
C PHE A 44 15.19 5.93 -5.71
N ARG A 45 15.81 6.42 -6.79
CA ARG A 45 17.20 6.85 -6.82
C ARG A 45 17.51 8.04 -5.89
N GLN A 46 16.50 8.80 -5.49
CA GLN A 46 16.64 9.87 -4.49
C GLN A 46 16.65 9.31 -3.06
N GLN A 47 16.22 8.07 -2.84
CA GLN A 47 16.20 7.48 -1.52
C GLN A 47 17.58 6.96 -1.12
N LYS A 48 18.00 7.27 0.10
CA LYS A 48 19.24 6.74 0.70
C LYS A 48 18.92 5.42 1.41
N THR A 49 18.67 4.37 0.63
CA THR A 49 18.19 3.07 1.12
C THR A 49 19.16 2.37 2.09
N ASP A 50 20.45 2.68 2.01
CA ASP A 50 21.52 2.20 2.91
C ASP A 50 21.38 2.67 4.36
N LYS A 51 20.56 3.68 4.62
CA LYS A 51 20.28 4.19 5.98
C LYS A 51 19.19 3.43 6.72
N TYR A 52 18.54 2.48 6.06
CA TYR A 52 17.42 1.72 6.60
C TYR A 52 17.81 0.28 6.89
N ASP A 53 17.37 -0.20 8.05
CA ASP A 53 17.56 -1.61 8.44
C ASP A 53 16.75 -2.54 7.55
N LYS A 54 15.60 -2.07 7.06
CA LYS A 54 14.71 -2.75 6.11
C LYS A 54 14.12 -1.75 5.12
N VAL A 55 14.01 -2.19 3.86
CA VAL A 55 13.30 -1.47 2.81
C VAL A 55 12.20 -2.37 2.28
N PHE A 56 10.97 -1.95 2.42
CA PHE A 56 9.81 -2.61 1.81
C PHE A 56 9.49 -1.91 0.49
N ILE A 57 9.30 -2.69 -0.56
CA ILE A 57 8.65 -2.25 -1.79
C ILE A 57 7.37 -3.04 -1.89
N THR A 58 6.23 -2.35 -1.86
CA THR A 58 4.92 -2.98 -1.80
C THR A 58 4.01 -2.43 -2.87
N ASP A 59 3.23 -3.34 -3.49
CA ASP A 59 2.19 -2.95 -4.44
C ASP A 59 2.73 -2.17 -5.66
N LEU A 60 3.91 -2.59 -6.14
CA LEU A 60 4.62 -1.95 -7.24
C LEU A 60 5.37 -2.97 -8.07
N THR A 61 5.16 -2.96 -9.37
CA THR A 61 6.03 -3.67 -10.30
C THR A 61 7.36 -2.93 -10.45
N ILE A 62 8.46 -3.58 -10.09
CA ILE A 62 9.78 -2.97 -10.13
C ILE A 62 10.27 -2.91 -11.58
N PRO A 63 10.64 -1.71 -12.10
CA PRO A 63 11.24 -1.60 -13.42
C PRO A 63 12.50 -2.44 -13.55
N GLU A 64 12.70 -3.02 -14.72
CA GLU A 64 13.86 -3.89 -14.99
C GLU A 64 15.20 -3.22 -14.66
N SER A 65 15.33 -1.92 -14.93
CA SER A 65 16.51 -1.10 -14.62
C SER A 65 16.81 -0.97 -13.13
N LEU A 66 15.89 -1.34 -12.24
CA LEU A 66 16.07 -1.24 -10.79
C LEU A 66 16.24 -2.60 -10.11
N ILE A 67 16.06 -3.73 -10.79
CA ILE A 67 16.13 -5.06 -10.17
C ILE A 67 17.44 -5.24 -9.41
N ASP A 68 18.58 -4.99 -10.02
CA ASP A 68 19.88 -5.11 -9.38
C ASP A 68 20.07 -4.14 -8.19
N ALA A 69 19.42 -2.98 -8.24
CA ALA A 69 19.53 -1.98 -7.17
C ALA A 69 18.73 -2.35 -5.93
N VAL A 70 17.66 -3.12 -6.10
CA VAL A 70 16.75 -3.55 -5.02
C VAL A 70 17.03 -4.99 -4.58
N ASP A 71 17.81 -5.77 -5.32
CA ASP A 71 18.18 -7.14 -4.95
C ASP A 71 19.25 -7.15 -3.87
N LYS A 72 18.87 -6.79 -2.65
CA LYS A 72 19.74 -6.75 -1.48
C LYS A 72 19.05 -7.40 -0.29
N SER A 73 19.82 -7.97 0.63
CA SER A 73 19.33 -8.75 1.77
C SER A 73 18.43 -7.98 2.76
N ASN A 74 18.49 -6.65 2.76
CA ASN A 74 17.62 -5.80 3.58
C ASN A 74 16.32 -5.37 2.86
N PHE A 75 16.13 -5.75 1.59
CA PHE A 75 14.90 -5.49 0.85
C PHE A 75 13.88 -6.61 1.03
N ILE A 76 12.62 -6.22 1.12
CA ILE A 76 11.46 -7.09 1.18
C ILE A 76 10.46 -6.57 0.15
N ILE A 77 10.22 -7.37 -0.88
CA ILE A 77 9.38 -7.01 -2.02
C ILE A 77 8.11 -7.84 -1.94
N VAL A 78 6.96 -7.18 -1.87
CA VAL A 78 5.63 -7.82 -1.80
C VAL A 78 4.73 -7.16 -2.82
N ASP A 79 4.28 -7.93 -3.80
CA ASP A 79 3.48 -7.41 -4.91
C ASP A 79 2.54 -8.48 -5.46
N HIS A 80 1.46 -8.05 -6.12
CA HIS A 80 0.47 -8.95 -6.69
C HIS A 80 0.27 -8.75 -8.22
N HIS A 81 0.98 -7.82 -8.82
CA HIS A 81 0.86 -7.53 -10.25
C HIS A 81 1.44 -8.65 -11.12
N LEU A 82 0.67 -9.08 -12.12
CA LEU A 82 1.08 -10.14 -13.07
C LEU A 82 2.41 -9.82 -13.76
N SER A 83 2.63 -8.57 -14.14
CA SER A 83 3.88 -8.11 -14.76
C SER A 83 5.12 -8.35 -13.89
N HIS A 84 4.95 -8.40 -12.58
CA HIS A 84 6.04 -8.66 -11.64
C HIS A 84 6.29 -10.16 -11.41
N VAL A 85 5.27 -11.00 -11.58
CA VAL A 85 5.39 -12.48 -11.46
C VAL A 85 6.42 -13.03 -12.44
N GLU A 86 6.46 -12.49 -13.65
CA GLU A 86 7.38 -12.93 -14.71
C GLU A 86 8.86 -12.75 -14.38
N VAL A 87 9.19 -11.80 -13.51
CA VAL A 87 10.57 -11.45 -13.15
C VAL A 87 10.96 -11.83 -11.73
N ARG A 88 10.08 -12.45 -10.95
CA ARG A 88 10.32 -12.77 -9.53
C ARG A 88 11.56 -13.63 -9.29
N ASP A 89 11.85 -14.54 -10.22
CA ASP A 89 12.97 -15.49 -10.09
C ASP A 89 14.34 -14.82 -10.41
N ARG A 90 14.35 -13.55 -10.77
CA ARG A 90 15.58 -12.77 -10.99
C ARG A 90 16.21 -12.27 -9.69
N TYR A 91 15.45 -12.19 -8.60
CA TYR A 91 15.96 -11.77 -7.30
C TYR A 91 16.70 -12.92 -6.61
N LYS A 92 17.87 -12.63 -6.04
CA LYS A 92 18.74 -13.62 -5.37
C LYS A 92 18.88 -13.33 -3.87
N ASP A 93 19.04 -12.06 -3.51
CA ASP A 93 19.34 -11.61 -2.14
C ASP A 93 18.13 -10.99 -1.44
N ALA A 94 17.24 -10.31 -2.17
CA ALA A 94 16.01 -9.74 -1.64
C ALA A 94 15.01 -10.82 -1.23
N LYS A 95 14.21 -10.53 -0.20
CA LYS A 95 13.07 -11.38 0.16
C LYS A 95 11.89 -11.00 -0.70
N VAL A 96 11.41 -11.92 -1.52
CA VAL A 96 10.38 -11.65 -2.52
C VAL A 96 9.16 -12.52 -2.29
N LEU A 97 7.98 -11.91 -2.21
CA LEU A 97 6.70 -12.58 -2.33
C LEU A 97 5.87 -11.84 -3.38
N ILE A 98 5.76 -12.44 -4.54
CA ILE A 98 4.96 -11.94 -5.65
C ILE A 98 3.98 -13.03 -6.05
N GLN A 99 2.68 -12.74 -5.94
CA GLN A 99 1.61 -13.69 -6.23
C GLN A 99 0.38 -12.95 -6.72
N GLU A 100 -0.13 -13.31 -7.87
CA GLU A 100 -1.39 -12.82 -8.43
C GLU A 100 -2.64 -13.38 -7.71
N GLU A 101 -3.82 -12.91 -8.10
CA GLU A 101 -5.13 -13.31 -7.55
C GLU A 101 -5.31 -13.01 -6.05
N THR A 102 -4.68 -11.94 -5.57
CA THR A 102 -4.76 -11.48 -4.19
C THR A 102 -4.36 -10.01 -4.13
N SER A 103 -4.55 -9.34 -3.02
CA SER A 103 -4.02 -7.98 -2.78
C SER A 103 -2.67 -8.02 -2.07
N THR A 104 -1.91 -6.93 -2.12
CA THR A 104 -0.65 -6.80 -1.40
C THR A 104 -0.86 -6.82 0.11
N VAL A 105 -1.94 -6.20 0.63
CA VAL A 105 -2.27 -6.29 2.08
C VAL A 105 -2.51 -7.71 2.53
N LYS A 106 -3.11 -8.55 1.69
CA LYS A 106 -3.32 -9.97 1.99
C LYS A 106 -2.03 -10.76 2.01
N LEU A 107 -1.14 -10.52 1.05
CA LEU A 107 0.19 -11.13 1.01
C LEU A 107 1.01 -10.76 2.25
N LEU A 108 0.98 -9.51 2.68
CA LEU A 108 1.66 -9.06 3.90
C LEU A 108 1.12 -9.78 5.15
N GLN A 109 -0.20 -9.96 5.27
CA GLN A 109 -0.78 -10.73 6.37
C GLN A 109 -0.28 -12.18 6.38
N CYS A 110 -0.13 -12.80 5.22
CA CYS A 110 0.42 -14.16 5.11
C CYS A 110 1.90 -14.21 5.49
N CYS A 111 2.71 -13.26 4.99
CA CYS A 111 4.14 -13.15 5.31
C CYS A 111 4.40 -12.97 6.80
N PHE A 112 3.57 -12.18 7.45
CA PHE A 112 3.72 -11.79 8.85
C PHE A 112 2.59 -12.35 9.72
N SER A 113 2.23 -13.61 9.53
CA SER A 113 1.10 -14.28 10.19
C SER A 113 1.16 -14.29 11.73
N LYS A 114 2.33 -14.01 12.32
CA LYS A 114 2.51 -13.89 13.78
C LYS A 114 2.14 -12.51 14.33
N VAL A 115 1.91 -11.52 13.48
CA VAL A 115 1.49 -10.18 13.89
C VAL A 115 0.06 -10.26 14.42
N LYS A 116 -0.12 -9.83 15.66
CA LYS A 116 -1.45 -9.79 16.28
C LYS A 116 -2.11 -8.45 15.96
N LEU A 117 -3.10 -8.48 15.10
CA LEU A 117 -3.91 -7.33 14.75
C LEU A 117 -5.17 -7.27 15.61
N THR A 118 -5.63 -6.06 15.90
CA THR A 118 -6.94 -5.82 16.51
C THR A 118 -8.06 -6.03 15.50
N GLN A 119 -9.30 -6.20 15.97
CA GLN A 119 -10.44 -6.36 15.05
C GLN A 119 -10.61 -5.16 14.11
N PRO A 120 -10.52 -3.89 14.56
CA PRO A 120 -10.54 -2.74 13.65
C PRO A 120 -9.45 -2.75 12.57
N GLN A 121 -8.25 -3.24 12.88
CA GLN A 121 -7.17 -3.38 11.91
C GLN A 121 -7.49 -4.48 10.88
N LEU A 122 -8.01 -5.61 11.33
CA LEU A 122 -8.45 -6.70 10.45
C LEU A 122 -9.58 -6.25 9.53
N ASP A 123 -10.58 -5.54 10.06
CA ASP A 123 -11.71 -5.03 9.29
C ASP A 123 -11.24 -4.06 8.20
N LEU A 124 -10.31 -3.15 8.54
CA LEU A 124 -9.76 -2.22 7.55
C LEU A 124 -9.06 -2.96 6.40
N LEU A 125 -8.18 -3.92 6.71
CA LEU A 125 -7.45 -4.68 5.70
C LEU A 125 -8.41 -5.53 4.85
N MET A 126 -9.44 -6.09 5.45
CA MET A 126 -10.48 -6.85 4.73
C MET A 126 -11.22 -5.98 3.72
N TYR A 127 -11.57 -4.73 4.07
CA TYR A 127 -12.25 -3.81 3.15
C TYR A 127 -11.33 -3.35 2.01
N ILE A 128 -10.03 -3.19 2.29
CA ILE A 128 -9.02 -2.86 1.28
C ILE A 128 -8.85 -4.02 0.30
N ASP A 129 -8.66 -5.24 0.80
CA ASP A 129 -8.53 -6.46 -0.01
C ASP A 129 -9.77 -6.69 -0.89
N ASP A 130 -10.97 -6.57 -0.33
CA ASP A 130 -12.24 -6.70 -1.07
C ASP A 130 -12.38 -5.68 -2.21
N TYR A 131 -11.91 -4.44 -1.97
CA TYR A 131 -11.91 -3.39 -2.99
C TYR A 131 -10.86 -3.65 -4.07
N ASP A 132 -9.65 -3.98 -3.70
CA ASP A 132 -8.52 -4.20 -4.60
C ASP A 132 -8.79 -5.37 -5.56
N GLN A 133 -9.31 -6.49 -5.01
CA GLN A 133 -9.73 -7.65 -5.78
C GLN A 133 -11.03 -7.45 -6.59
N TYR A 134 -11.61 -6.23 -6.52
CA TYR A 134 -12.86 -5.88 -7.16
C TYR A 134 -14.03 -6.83 -6.81
N ALA A 135 -13.96 -7.47 -5.67
CA ALA A 135 -15.02 -8.36 -5.17
C ALA A 135 -16.26 -7.57 -4.73
N LEU A 136 -16.04 -6.35 -4.21
CA LEU A 136 -17.05 -5.34 -3.87
C LEU A 136 -18.21 -5.86 -3.00
N LYS A 137 -17.91 -6.80 -2.10
CA LYS A 137 -18.87 -7.36 -1.14
C LYS A 137 -19.23 -6.33 -0.07
N TYR A 138 -18.28 -5.43 0.23
CA TYR A 138 -18.41 -4.41 1.26
C TYR A 138 -18.38 -3.00 0.65
N LYS A 139 -19.37 -2.18 0.98
CA LYS A 139 -19.40 -0.78 0.53
C LYS A 139 -18.31 0.07 1.16
N GLU A 140 -17.71 -0.41 2.24
CA GLU A 140 -16.64 0.27 2.98
C GLU A 140 -15.39 0.44 2.13
N GLY A 141 -15.00 -0.54 1.32
CA GLY A 141 -13.87 -0.41 0.41
C GLY A 141 -14.01 0.77 -0.56
N LEU A 142 -15.18 0.93 -1.18
CA LEU A 142 -15.50 2.08 -2.04
C LEU A 142 -15.43 3.43 -1.31
N LYS A 143 -15.90 3.48 -0.06
CA LYS A 143 -15.85 4.69 0.77
C LYS A 143 -14.43 5.05 1.19
N LEU A 144 -13.63 4.05 1.58
CA LEU A 144 -12.22 4.23 1.92
C LEU A 144 -11.43 4.72 0.71
N CYS A 145 -11.68 4.17 -0.47
CA CYS A 145 -11.11 4.64 -1.72
C CYS A 145 -11.48 6.11 -2.00
N ALA A 146 -12.75 6.48 -1.81
CA ALA A 146 -13.19 7.86 -1.95
C ALA A 146 -12.45 8.82 -1.01
N ILE A 147 -12.28 8.43 0.26
CA ILE A 147 -11.51 9.20 1.24
C ILE A 147 -10.05 9.33 0.80
N PHE A 148 -9.42 8.23 0.40
CA PHE A 148 -8.03 8.23 -0.05
C PHE A 148 -7.80 9.21 -1.21
N TYR A 149 -8.65 9.15 -2.25
CA TYR A 149 -8.52 10.05 -3.41
C TYR A 149 -8.87 11.51 -3.12
N CYS A 150 -9.65 11.80 -2.08
CA CYS A 150 -9.93 13.17 -1.65
C CYS A 150 -8.78 13.81 -0.85
N HIS A 151 -7.82 13.04 -0.37
CA HIS A 151 -6.63 13.61 0.28
C HIS A 151 -5.72 14.30 -0.74
N ASN A 152 -5.16 15.45 -0.33
CA ASN A 152 -4.01 16.04 -1.00
C ASN A 152 -2.75 15.24 -0.64
N ARG A 153 -1.74 15.30 -1.50
CA ARG A 153 -0.46 14.61 -1.25
C ARG A 153 0.24 15.12 0.03
N PRO A 154 0.99 14.27 0.76
CA PRO A 154 1.14 12.84 0.54
C PRO A 154 -0.13 12.08 0.99
N LYS A 155 -0.75 11.32 0.09
CA LYS A 155 -2.04 10.66 0.34
C LYS A 155 -1.89 9.46 1.28
N VAL A 156 -0.88 8.63 1.03
CA VAL A 156 -0.61 7.42 1.81
C VAL A 156 -0.38 7.77 3.27
N GLU A 157 0.46 8.76 3.58
CA GLU A 157 0.70 9.15 4.97
C GLU A 157 -0.54 9.70 5.66
N LYS A 158 -1.34 10.52 4.96
CA LYS A 158 -2.59 11.06 5.51
C LYS A 158 -3.61 9.97 5.80
N PHE A 159 -3.74 8.99 4.91
CA PHE A 159 -4.58 7.84 5.13
C PHE A 159 -4.08 7.01 6.32
N CYS A 160 -2.78 6.76 6.40
CA CYS A 160 -2.17 6.08 7.52
C CYS A 160 -2.45 6.77 8.86
N GLU A 161 -2.36 8.11 8.91
CA GLU A 161 -2.67 8.84 10.14
C GLU A 161 -4.16 8.76 10.50
N ALA A 162 -5.05 8.90 9.51
CA ALA A 162 -6.49 8.83 9.72
C ALA A 162 -6.97 7.47 10.24
N PHE A 163 -6.33 6.38 9.80
CA PHE A 163 -6.71 5.00 10.13
C PHE A 163 -5.64 4.23 10.91
N LYS A 164 -4.77 4.92 11.63
CA LYS A 164 -3.65 4.31 12.38
C LYS A 164 -4.07 3.22 13.38
N ASP A 165 -5.28 3.30 13.89
CA ASP A 165 -5.83 2.33 14.84
C ASP A 165 -6.76 1.30 14.18
N GLY A 166 -6.90 1.34 12.85
CA GLY A 166 -7.78 0.48 12.07
C GLY A 166 -9.07 1.17 11.64
N PHE A 167 -10.05 0.39 11.20
CA PHE A 167 -11.34 0.89 10.76
C PHE A 167 -12.15 1.45 11.93
N ARG A 168 -12.83 2.57 11.69
CA ARG A 168 -13.69 3.28 12.64
C ARG A 168 -14.83 3.97 11.91
N PRO A 169 -15.88 4.41 12.61
CA PRO A 169 -16.90 5.26 12.02
C PRO A 169 -16.30 6.50 11.37
N TYR A 170 -16.83 6.87 10.20
CA TYR A 170 -16.35 8.03 9.45
C TYR A 170 -16.70 9.34 10.17
N THR A 171 -15.74 10.27 10.17
CA THR A 171 -15.96 11.65 10.62
C THR A 171 -16.92 12.39 9.67
N GLU A 172 -17.47 13.53 10.08
CA GLU A 172 -18.31 14.35 9.20
C GLU A 172 -17.55 14.87 7.98
N GLN A 173 -16.26 15.17 8.14
CA GLN A 173 -15.39 15.54 7.03
C GLN A 173 -15.25 14.40 6.02
N GLU A 174 -15.02 13.18 6.48
CA GLU A 174 -14.90 11.98 5.63
C GLU A 174 -16.22 11.65 4.93
N LYS A 175 -17.35 11.78 5.61
CA LYS A 175 -18.68 11.63 4.98
C LYS A 175 -18.89 12.65 3.85
N ASN A 176 -18.40 13.87 4.03
CA ASN A 176 -18.43 14.89 2.98
C ASN A 176 -17.51 14.51 1.80
N MET A 177 -16.29 14.02 2.06
CA MET A 177 -15.37 13.53 1.03
C MET A 177 -16.03 12.42 0.19
N ILE A 178 -16.62 11.43 0.85
CA ILE A 178 -17.34 10.32 0.22
C ILE A 178 -18.44 10.86 -0.71
N ARG A 179 -19.31 11.76 -0.19
CA ARG A 179 -20.41 12.34 -0.95
C ARG A 179 -19.94 13.11 -2.18
N LEU A 180 -18.89 13.92 -2.03
CA LEU A 180 -18.35 14.71 -3.13
C LEU A 180 -17.68 13.84 -4.19
N HIS A 181 -16.98 12.79 -3.78
CA HIS A 181 -16.36 11.85 -4.68
C HIS A 181 -17.40 11.15 -5.58
N PHE A 182 -18.43 10.57 -4.97
CA PHE A 182 -19.48 9.90 -5.72
C PHE A 182 -20.32 10.84 -6.59
N LYS A 183 -20.53 12.09 -6.15
CA LYS A 183 -21.21 13.11 -6.99
C LYS A 183 -20.40 13.39 -8.26
N LYS A 184 -19.08 13.59 -8.18
CA LYS A 184 -18.24 13.81 -9.36
C LYS A 184 -18.27 12.64 -10.34
N PHE A 185 -18.28 11.39 -9.81
CA PHE A 185 -18.38 10.21 -10.67
C PHE A 185 -19.73 10.11 -11.40
N ALA A 186 -20.82 10.50 -10.76
CA ALA A 186 -22.13 10.52 -11.40
C ALA A 186 -22.19 11.56 -12.54
N GLU A 187 -21.68 12.76 -12.30
CA GLU A 187 -21.62 13.84 -13.29
C GLU A 187 -20.76 13.50 -14.52
N GLN A 188 -19.69 12.73 -14.34
CA GLN A 188 -18.81 12.29 -15.45
C GLN A 188 -19.44 11.19 -16.33
N LYS A 189 -20.45 10.46 -15.84
CA LYS A 189 -21.16 9.44 -16.61
C LYS A 189 -22.30 10.02 -17.46
N GLU A 190 -22.75 11.23 -17.15
CA GLU A 190 -23.82 11.92 -17.86
C GLU A 190 -23.32 12.88 -18.97
N SER A 191 -22.01 13.12 -19.03
CA SER A 191 -21.33 13.93 -20.05
C SER A 191 -20.71 13.06 -21.15
#